data_f80544615af14548035c9fa8af2b6445
#
_entry.id   f80544615af14548035c9fa8af2b6445
#
_cell.length_a   1.000
_cell.length_b   1.000
_cell.length_c   1.000
_cell.angle_alpha   90.00
_cell.angle_beta   90.00
_cell.angle_gamma   90.00
#
_symmetry.space_group_name_H-M   'P 1'
#
loop_
_entity.id
_entity.type
_entity.pdbx_description
1 polymer ?
#
loop_
_entity_poly.entity_id
_entity_poly.type
_entity_poly.pdbx_seq_one_letter_code
_entity_poly.pdbx_strand_id
1 'polypeptide(L)'
;LESTVPLHLARCYLPMIVPAAGYSTEWGRFGEIMSEACNAAEKEEILDFSIFQMQPWLDVHEAGSAVLCFAENRERAEDFCRRISKKLYDARDSFWPETSGFDETIKLAQKTPVGKPVLLVDIGDSPGAGAPGDSAFVLLELSKRSFPVKTAFAVKDKAAVDHAFFVGEGGTAVFTIGVAGENTSVQVTATVSRLYADGHFIQEGPVDTGLERNLGRAARLRIAENDVLVCDTLSGTSDLQMYRHFGIEPTAYQLVVVKASMSYRSAYEKIASSVCLVNTVGASTSDLQNVKYHNLPRVFYPFVDSPLGGAPNVELIKKQLFGKMKGDR
;
A
#
# COMPACT_ATOMS: atom_id res chain seq x y z
N LEU A 1 28.01 -1.43 -22.36
CA LEU A 1 28.38 -2.85 -22.34
C LEU A 1 28.47 -3.32 -23.80
N GLU A 2 29.68 -3.41 -24.34
CA GLU A 2 29.95 -4.09 -25.60
C GLU A 2 30.15 -5.59 -25.27
N SER A 3 29.05 -6.32 -25.18
CA SER A 3 29.12 -7.78 -25.10
C SER A 3 29.32 -8.34 -26.51
N THR A 4 30.33 -9.15 -26.71
CA THR A 4 30.56 -9.92 -27.94
C THR A 4 29.66 -11.14 -28.05
N VAL A 5 28.95 -11.48 -26.95
CA VAL A 5 28.01 -12.62 -26.87
C VAL A 5 26.59 -12.13 -27.19
N PRO A 6 25.83 -12.86 -28.01
CA PRO A 6 24.44 -12.52 -28.30
C PRO A 6 23.60 -12.63 -27.03
N LEU A 7 22.88 -11.53 -26.68
CA LEU A 7 21.96 -11.50 -25.58
C LEU A 7 20.53 -11.80 -26.05
N HIS A 8 19.85 -12.65 -25.33
CA HIS A 8 18.46 -13.01 -25.57
C HIS A 8 17.57 -12.45 -24.45
N LEU A 9 16.54 -11.72 -24.83
CA LEU A 9 15.49 -11.25 -23.92
C LEU A 9 14.23 -12.05 -24.16
N ALA A 10 13.83 -12.84 -23.19
CA ALA A 10 12.54 -13.50 -23.15
C ALA A 10 11.56 -12.71 -22.26
N ARG A 11 10.29 -12.76 -22.64
CA ARG A 11 9.17 -12.16 -21.90
C ARG A 11 8.02 -13.15 -21.79
N CYS A 12 7.40 -13.19 -20.64
CA CYS A 12 6.12 -13.84 -20.46
C CYS A 12 5.13 -12.86 -19.82
N TYR A 13 3.99 -12.70 -20.45
CA TYR A 13 2.87 -11.91 -19.95
C TYR A 13 1.86 -12.79 -19.24
N LEU A 14 1.32 -12.31 -18.13
CA LEU A 14 0.30 -12.98 -17.32
C LEU A 14 -0.92 -12.06 -17.19
N PRO A 15 -2.10 -12.47 -17.69
CA PRO A 15 -3.34 -11.71 -17.59
C PRO A 15 -3.91 -11.79 -16.18
N MET A 16 -3.21 -11.19 -15.21
CA MET A 16 -3.62 -11.20 -13.82
C MET A 16 -3.25 -9.92 -13.09
N ILE A 17 -4.11 -9.54 -12.15
CA ILE A 17 -3.85 -8.58 -11.08
C ILE A 17 -4.19 -9.22 -9.75
N VAL A 18 -3.45 -8.85 -8.71
CA VAL A 18 -3.69 -9.28 -7.32
C VAL A 18 -3.40 -8.10 -6.39
N PRO A 19 -3.91 -8.10 -5.15
CA PRO A 19 -3.66 -7.02 -4.21
C PRO A 19 -2.17 -6.79 -3.97
N ALA A 20 -1.75 -5.52 -3.90
CA ALA A 20 -0.35 -5.14 -3.72
C ALA A 20 0.27 -5.70 -2.42
N ALA A 21 -0.53 -5.91 -1.37
CA ALA A 21 -0.09 -6.47 -0.09
C ALA A 21 0.40 -7.93 -0.18
N GLY A 22 0.10 -8.65 -1.28
CA GLY A 22 0.56 -10.02 -1.50
C GLY A 22 1.99 -10.16 -2.04
N TYR A 23 2.63 -9.06 -2.43
CA TYR A 23 3.91 -9.07 -3.14
C TYR A 23 5.12 -8.71 -2.27
N SER A 24 5.32 -9.40 -1.14
CA SER A 24 6.57 -9.26 -0.39
C SER A 24 7.70 -10.03 -1.06
N THR A 25 8.84 -9.39 -1.28
CA THR A 25 10.06 -10.04 -1.79
C THR A 25 10.82 -10.82 -0.74
N GLU A 26 10.48 -10.65 0.54
CA GLU A 26 11.21 -11.23 1.67
C GLU A 26 10.52 -12.44 2.29
N TRP A 27 9.19 -12.53 2.19
CA TRP A 27 8.41 -13.63 2.80
C TRP A 27 7.20 -14.01 1.95
N GLY A 28 6.55 -15.09 2.35
CA GLY A 28 5.39 -15.63 1.66
C GLY A 28 5.72 -16.21 0.29
N ARG A 29 4.69 -16.56 -0.46
CA ARG A 29 4.86 -17.25 -1.74
C ARG A 29 5.61 -16.44 -2.78
N PHE A 30 5.42 -15.12 -2.79
CA PHE A 30 6.18 -14.26 -3.70
C PHE A 30 7.66 -14.19 -3.32
N GLY A 31 7.99 -14.12 -2.02
CA GLY A 31 9.38 -14.17 -1.54
C GLY A 31 10.10 -15.46 -1.93
N GLU A 32 9.42 -16.62 -1.88
CA GLU A 32 9.97 -17.88 -2.35
C GLU A 32 10.29 -17.85 -3.87
N ILE A 33 9.38 -17.29 -4.68
CA ILE A 33 9.59 -17.14 -6.13
C ILE A 33 10.75 -16.18 -6.43
N MET A 34 10.83 -15.05 -5.70
CA MET A 34 11.94 -14.10 -5.82
C MET A 34 13.27 -14.73 -5.43
N SER A 35 13.33 -15.47 -4.32
CA SER A 35 14.54 -16.18 -3.88
C SER A 35 15.02 -17.17 -4.94
N GLU A 36 14.12 -17.93 -5.55
CA GLU A 36 14.46 -18.84 -6.64
C GLU A 36 15.02 -18.09 -7.87
N ALA A 37 14.40 -16.97 -8.23
CA ALA A 37 14.84 -16.15 -9.34
C ALA A 37 16.23 -15.52 -9.09
N CYS A 38 16.48 -15.01 -7.88
CA CYS A 38 17.77 -14.49 -7.46
C CYS A 38 18.86 -15.60 -7.48
N ASN A 39 18.54 -16.78 -6.97
CA ASN A 39 19.48 -17.92 -7.00
C ASN A 39 19.87 -18.33 -8.42
N ALA A 40 18.96 -18.22 -9.40
CA ALA A 40 19.29 -18.51 -10.80
C ALA A 40 20.28 -17.47 -11.39
N ALA A 41 20.14 -16.20 -11.03
CA ALA A 41 21.08 -15.16 -11.42
C ALA A 41 22.44 -15.31 -10.73
N GLU A 42 22.46 -15.61 -9.42
CA GLU A 42 23.69 -15.84 -8.65
C GLU A 42 24.50 -17.05 -9.16
N LYS A 43 23.83 -18.09 -9.67
CA LYS A 43 24.47 -19.27 -10.26
C LYS A 43 24.83 -19.08 -11.74
N GLU A 44 24.70 -17.89 -12.27
CA GLU A 44 24.98 -17.56 -13.67
C GLU A 44 24.17 -18.42 -14.68
N GLU A 45 23.02 -18.94 -14.26
CA GLU A 45 22.09 -19.62 -15.17
C GLU A 45 21.46 -18.62 -16.16
N ILE A 46 21.25 -17.38 -15.68
CA ILE A 46 20.78 -16.22 -16.42
C ILE A 46 21.63 -15.01 -16.05
N LEU A 47 21.54 -13.94 -16.83
CA LEU A 47 22.27 -12.70 -16.55
C LEU A 47 21.49 -11.76 -15.64
N ASP A 48 20.18 -11.63 -15.91
CA ASP A 48 19.31 -10.75 -15.13
C ASP A 48 17.84 -11.10 -15.38
N PHE A 49 16.96 -10.67 -14.46
CA PHE A 49 15.52 -10.85 -14.59
C PHE A 49 14.76 -9.67 -14.01
N SER A 50 13.49 -9.58 -14.39
CA SER A 50 12.53 -8.69 -13.75
C SER A 50 11.18 -9.38 -13.62
N ILE A 51 10.54 -9.27 -12.46
CA ILE A 51 9.17 -9.68 -12.24
C ILE A 51 8.34 -8.41 -12.03
N PHE A 52 7.50 -8.09 -12.99
CA PHE A 52 6.62 -6.94 -12.93
C PHE A 52 5.25 -7.37 -12.41
N GLN A 53 4.89 -6.78 -11.31
CA GLN A 53 3.55 -6.83 -10.76
C GLN A 53 2.73 -5.73 -11.44
N MET A 54 1.49 -6.02 -11.73
CA MET A 54 0.57 -4.97 -12.15
C MET A 54 0.09 -4.18 -10.94
N GLN A 55 0.11 -2.84 -11.02
CA GLN A 55 -0.59 -2.03 -10.04
C GLN A 55 -2.11 -2.29 -10.17
N PRO A 56 -2.76 -2.82 -9.13
CA PRO A 56 -4.10 -3.39 -9.29
C PRO A 56 -5.20 -2.38 -9.61
N TRP A 57 -5.00 -1.11 -9.33
CA TRP A 57 -6.00 -0.05 -9.58
C TRP A 57 -5.80 0.71 -10.89
N LEU A 58 -4.81 0.32 -11.68
CA LEU A 58 -4.52 0.94 -12.98
C LEU A 58 -5.39 0.30 -14.07
N ASP A 59 -6.34 1.06 -14.62
CA ASP A 59 -7.30 0.60 -15.62
C ASP A 59 -6.79 0.89 -17.05
N VAL A 60 -5.97 -0.01 -17.59
CA VAL A 60 -5.38 0.10 -18.94
C VAL A 60 -5.49 -1.22 -19.70
N HIS A 61 -5.51 -1.16 -21.04
CA HIS A 61 -5.61 -2.34 -21.91
C HIS A 61 -4.42 -3.29 -21.80
N GLU A 62 -3.22 -2.74 -21.62
CA GLU A 62 -1.97 -3.49 -21.51
C GLU A 62 -1.70 -3.95 -20.07
N ALA A 63 -2.73 -3.95 -19.22
CA ALA A 63 -2.63 -4.41 -17.84
C ALA A 63 -2.19 -5.87 -17.77
N GLY A 64 -1.37 -6.20 -16.77
CA GLY A 64 -0.97 -7.57 -16.47
C GLY A 64 0.38 -7.66 -15.78
N SER A 65 0.62 -8.79 -15.15
CA SER A 65 1.92 -9.12 -14.60
C SER A 65 2.83 -9.65 -15.71
N ALA A 66 4.14 -9.50 -15.55
CA ALA A 66 5.09 -10.00 -16.55
C ALA A 66 6.40 -10.48 -15.90
N VAL A 67 7.03 -11.45 -16.54
CA VAL A 67 8.39 -11.91 -16.22
C VAL A 67 9.28 -11.67 -17.42
N LEU A 68 10.41 -11.02 -17.21
CA LEU A 68 11.46 -10.82 -18.19
C LEU A 68 12.73 -11.53 -17.75
N CYS A 69 13.49 -12.03 -18.72
CA CYS A 69 14.79 -12.66 -18.46
C CYS A 69 15.79 -12.33 -19.57
N PHE A 70 16.99 -11.94 -19.15
CA PHE A 70 18.17 -11.79 -20.01
C PHE A 70 19.11 -12.97 -19.80
N ALA A 71 19.52 -13.62 -20.89
CA ALA A 71 20.52 -14.67 -20.86
C ALA A 71 21.35 -14.71 -22.16
N GLU A 72 22.52 -15.29 -22.10
CA GLU A 72 23.38 -15.55 -23.28
C GLU A 72 22.86 -16.70 -24.13
N ASN A 73 22.06 -17.58 -23.54
CA ASN A 73 21.43 -18.70 -24.19
C ASN A 73 19.91 -18.50 -24.27
N ARG A 74 19.37 -18.65 -25.49
CA ARG A 74 17.96 -18.48 -25.78
C ARG A 74 17.07 -19.42 -24.95
N GLU A 75 17.42 -20.69 -24.92
CA GLU A 75 16.62 -21.72 -24.22
C GLU A 75 16.58 -21.45 -22.72
N ARG A 76 17.70 -21.01 -22.12
CA ARG A 76 17.74 -20.62 -20.71
C ARG A 76 16.82 -19.43 -20.41
N ALA A 77 16.80 -18.41 -21.26
CA ALA A 77 15.91 -17.27 -21.10
C ALA A 77 14.44 -17.69 -21.17
N GLU A 78 14.08 -18.50 -22.18
CA GLU A 78 12.71 -18.99 -22.35
C GLU A 78 12.26 -19.90 -21.21
N ASP A 79 13.11 -20.82 -20.77
CA ASP A 79 12.81 -21.77 -19.69
C ASP A 79 12.67 -21.08 -18.34
N PHE A 80 13.55 -20.10 -18.05
CA PHE A 80 13.40 -19.27 -16.85
C PHE A 80 12.05 -18.52 -16.85
N CYS A 81 11.74 -17.81 -17.94
CA CYS A 81 10.47 -17.10 -18.05
C CYS A 81 9.27 -18.03 -17.88
N ARG A 82 9.28 -19.19 -18.53
CA ARG A 82 8.18 -20.18 -18.44
C ARG A 82 8.03 -20.70 -17.01
N ARG A 83 9.13 -21.08 -16.36
CA ARG A 83 9.15 -21.63 -15.00
C ARG A 83 8.67 -20.61 -13.96
N ILE A 84 9.22 -19.42 -13.96
CA ILE A 84 8.87 -18.37 -12.98
C ILE A 84 7.44 -17.87 -13.22
N SER A 85 7.04 -17.64 -14.47
CA SER A 85 5.69 -17.22 -14.80
C SER A 85 4.65 -18.26 -14.41
N LYS A 86 4.94 -19.56 -14.62
CA LYS A 86 4.04 -20.61 -14.18
C LYS A 86 3.87 -20.62 -12.66
N LYS A 87 4.95 -20.49 -11.90
CA LYS A 87 4.89 -20.43 -10.43
C LYS A 87 4.13 -19.22 -9.94
N LEU A 88 4.36 -18.05 -10.56
CA LEU A 88 3.66 -16.81 -10.22
C LEU A 88 2.15 -16.94 -10.48
N TYR A 89 1.78 -17.52 -11.63
CA TYR A 89 0.37 -17.72 -11.97
C TYR A 89 -0.31 -18.78 -11.09
N ASP A 90 0.36 -19.89 -10.83
CA ASP A 90 -0.17 -20.96 -9.96
C ASP A 90 -0.36 -20.47 -8.51
N ALA A 91 0.46 -19.52 -8.06
CA ALA A 91 0.39 -18.95 -6.72
C ALA A 91 -0.62 -17.78 -6.59
N ARG A 92 -1.30 -17.36 -7.64
CA ARG A 92 -2.13 -16.13 -7.69
C ARG A 92 -3.15 -16.02 -6.55
N ASP A 93 -3.75 -17.13 -6.15
CA ASP A 93 -4.72 -17.14 -5.05
C ASP A 93 -4.09 -16.91 -3.67
N SER A 94 -2.79 -17.21 -3.53
CA SER A 94 -2.03 -17.01 -2.29
C SER A 94 -1.55 -15.57 -2.08
N PHE A 95 -1.72 -14.68 -3.04
CA PHE A 95 -1.33 -13.28 -2.95
C PHE A 95 -2.40 -12.38 -2.33
N TRP A 96 -3.56 -12.93 -1.98
CA TRP A 96 -4.59 -12.18 -1.28
C TRP A 96 -4.25 -12.05 0.21
N PRO A 97 -4.25 -10.83 0.77
CA PRO A 97 -3.95 -10.65 2.17
C PRO A 97 -5.06 -11.24 3.04
N GLU A 98 -4.66 -11.90 4.13
CA GLU A 98 -5.60 -12.23 5.18
C GLU A 98 -6.02 -10.95 5.90
N THR A 99 -7.29 -10.58 5.81
CA THR A 99 -7.83 -9.38 6.43
C THR A 99 -8.61 -9.71 7.69
N SER A 100 -8.48 -8.84 8.69
CA SER A 100 -9.26 -8.90 9.94
C SER A 100 -10.55 -8.11 9.78
N GLY A 101 -11.60 -8.57 10.44
CA GLY A 101 -12.83 -7.80 10.57
C GLY A 101 -12.63 -6.57 11.47
N PHE A 102 -13.34 -5.47 11.17
CA PHE A 102 -13.25 -4.25 11.97
C PHE A 102 -13.62 -4.50 13.44
N ASP A 103 -14.76 -5.18 13.70
CA ASP A 103 -15.22 -5.48 15.06
C ASP A 103 -14.26 -6.39 15.83
N GLU A 104 -13.62 -7.33 15.15
CA GLU A 104 -12.61 -8.20 15.73
C GLU A 104 -11.38 -7.41 16.17
N THR A 105 -10.92 -6.49 15.30
CA THR A 105 -9.81 -5.58 15.59
C THR A 105 -10.10 -4.70 16.80
N ILE A 106 -11.31 -4.14 16.89
CA ILE A 106 -11.73 -3.32 18.06
C ILE A 106 -11.78 -4.15 19.34
N LYS A 107 -12.34 -5.35 19.30
CA LYS A 107 -12.38 -6.25 20.47
C LYS A 107 -10.98 -6.63 20.96
N LEU A 108 -10.03 -6.80 20.03
CA LEU A 108 -8.63 -7.05 20.37
C LEU A 108 -8.00 -5.82 21.04
N ALA A 109 -8.21 -4.63 20.47
CA ALA A 109 -7.69 -3.39 21.04
C ALA A 109 -8.26 -3.07 22.43
N GLN A 110 -9.54 -3.36 22.69
CA GLN A 110 -10.16 -3.20 24.01
C GLN A 110 -9.47 -4.04 25.11
N LYS A 111 -8.93 -5.20 24.74
CA LYS A 111 -8.24 -6.11 25.67
C LYS A 111 -6.76 -5.77 25.83
N THR A 112 -6.23 -4.88 24.97
CA THR A 112 -4.82 -4.56 24.93
C THR A 112 -4.51 -3.38 25.84
N PRO A 113 -3.54 -3.50 26.76
CA PRO A 113 -3.13 -2.37 27.59
C PRO A 113 -2.41 -1.32 26.77
N VAL A 114 -2.45 -0.08 27.25
CA VAL A 114 -1.62 1.01 26.72
C VAL A 114 -0.13 0.65 26.86
N GLY A 115 0.70 1.01 25.88
CA GLY A 115 2.12 0.69 25.82
C GLY A 115 2.52 -0.13 24.60
N LYS A 116 1.65 -1.03 24.16
CA LYS A 116 1.82 -1.83 22.94
C LYS A 116 0.50 -1.88 22.18
N PRO A 117 0.23 -0.92 21.28
CA PRO A 117 -1.05 -0.81 20.60
C PRO A 117 -1.35 -2.00 19.67
N VAL A 118 -2.62 -2.22 19.38
CA VAL A 118 -3.03 -2.93 18.18
C VAL A 118 -2.87 -1.96 17.01
N LEU A 119 -2.26 -2.41 15.93
CA LEU A 119 -2.24 -1.66 14.67
C LEU A 119 -3.45 -2.07 13.83
N LEU A 120 -4.28 -1.11 13.47
CA LEU A 120 -5.22 -1.23 12.37
C LEU A 120 -4.54 -0.67 11.13
N VAL A 121 -4.09 -1.58 10.28
CA VAL A 121 -3.50 -1.20 9.00
C VAL A 121 -4.61 -1.07 7.97
N ASP A 122 -4.91 0.17 7.62
CA ASP A 122 -5.92 0.51 6.62
C ASP A 122 -5.32 0.37 5.21
N ILE A 123 -5.53 -0.81 4.62
CA ILE A 123 -5.02 -1.13 3.28
C ILE A 123 -5.90 -0.57 2.17
N GLY A 124 -7.13 -0.18 2.48
CA GLY A 124 -8.09 0.36 1.51
C GLY A 124 -7.83 1.82 1.13
N ASP A 125 -7.12 2.59 1.97
CA ASP A 125 -6.82 4.01 1.72
C ASP A 125 -5.36 4.35 2.04
N SER A 126 -4.43 3.65 1.36
CA SER A 126 -2.98 3.77 1.57
C SER A 126 -2.35 4.80 0.63
N PRO A 127 -1.79 5.93 1.14
CA PRO A 127 -1.06 6.89 0.32
C PRO A 127 0.15 6.29 -0.41
N GLY A 128 0.85 5.35 0.21
CA GLY A 128 1.97 4.63 -0.42
C GLY A 128 1.55 3.75 -1.60
N ALA A 129 0.28 3.40 -1.70
CA ALA A 129 -0.31 2.69 -2.84
C ALA A 129 -0.97 3.62 -3.88
N GLY A 130 -0.94 4.94 -3.65
CA GLY A 130 -1.50 5.95 -4.53
C GLY A 130 -2.90 6.44 -4.15
N ALA A 131 -3.47 5.98 -3.03
CA ALA A 131 -4.72 6.52 -2.51
C ALA A 131 -4.50 7.90 -1.86
N PRO A 132 -5.52 8.75 -1.80
CA PRO A 132 -5.38 10.10 -1.23
C PRO A 132 -5.19 10.11 0.30
N GLY A 133 -5.59 9.07 1.02
CA GLY A 133 -5.56 9.02 2.48
C GLY A 133 -6.66 9.87 3.14
N ASP A 134 -7.78 10.09 2.46
CA ASP A 134 -8.85 11.02 2.85
C ASP A 134 -10.14 10.34 3.33
N SER A 135 -10.18 9.02 3.39
CA SER A 135 -11.31 8.27 3.94
C SER A 135 -11.31 8.31 5.47
N ALA A 136 -12.40 8.77 6.07
CA ALA A 136 -12.63 8.72 7.51
C ALA A 136 -13.43 7.47 7.94
N PHE A 137 -13.47 6.42 7.14
CA PHE A 137 -14.23 5.19 7.42
C PHE A 137 -13.97 4.65 8.83
N VAL A 138 -12.70 4.53 9.23
CA VAL A 138 -12.34 4.02 10.57
C VAL A 138 -12.89 4.93 11.66
N LEU A 139 -12.79 6.23 11.50
CA LEU A 139 -13.31 7.21 12.47
C LEU A 139 -14.85 7.15 12.55
N LEU A 140 -15.53 6.99 11.41
CA LEU A 140 -16.99 6.79 11.35
C LEU A 140 -17.39 5.53 12.11
N GLU A 141 -16.73 4.40 11.89
CA GLU A 141 -17.02 3.14 12.55
C GLU A 141 -16.75 3.20 14.07
N LEU A 142 -15.70 3.90 14.49
CA LEU A 142 -15.44 4.17 15.90
C LEU A 142 -16.53 5.05 16.52
N SER A 143 -17.00 6.08 15.81
CA SER A 143 -18.03 6.99 16.29
C SER A 143 -19.40 6.29 16.52
N LYS A 144 -19.78 5.38 15.62
CA LYS A 144 -20.99 4.54 15.75
C LYS A 144 -20.96 3.68 17.02
N ARG A 145 -19.78 3.39 17.54
CA ARG A 145 -19.53 2.58 18.75
C ARG A 145 -19.15 3.43 19.97
N SER A 146 -19.39 4.75 19.91
CA SER A 146 -19.05 5.71 20.98
C SER A 146 -17.57 5.69 21.39
N PHE A 147 -16.67 5.50 20.41
CA PHE A 147 -15.21 5.49 20.61
C PHE A 147 -14.75 4.51 21.69
N PRO A 148 -14.89 3.21 21.50
CA PRO A 148 -14.73 2.19 22.52
C PRO A 148 -13.29 1.93 22.96
N VAL A 149 -12.31 2.49 22.26
CA VAL A 149 -10.86 2.35 22.51
C VAL A 149 -10.15 3.67 22.28
N LYS A 150 -9.09 3.91 23.03
CA LYS A 150 -8.22 5.09 22.86
C LYS A 150 -7.41 4.95 21.56
N THR A 151 -7.68 5.81 20.60
CA THR A 151 -7.18 5.69 19.21
C THR A 151 -6.37 6.89 18.77
N ALA A 152 -5.27 6.62 18.01
CA ALA A 152 -4.59 7.59 17.16
C ALA A 152 -4.98 7.35 15.70
N PHE A 153 -5.43 8.39 15.00
CA PHE A 153 -5.88 8.36 13.62
C PHE A 153 -5.37 9.56 12.85
N ALA A 154 -4.98 9.36 11.58
CA ALA A 154 -4.56 10.45 10.69
C ALA A 154 -5.33 10.39 9.37
N VAL A 155 -5.70 11.55 8.83
CA VAL A 155 -6.47 11.67 7.59
C VAL A 155 -6.16 12.98 6.87
N LYS A 156 -6.07 12.91 5.54
CA LYS A 156 -6.00 14.10 4.71
C LYS A 156 -7.40 14.75 4.65
N ASP A 157 -7.50 15.97 5.13
CA ASP A 157 -8.74 16.76 5.05
C ASP A 157 -8.45 18.26 5.16
N LYS A 158 -8.28 18.90 4.02
CA LYS A 158 -8.01 20.35 3.95
C LYS A 158 -9.14 21.18 4.55
N ALA A 159 -10.40 20.78 4.36
CA ALA A 159 -11.55 21.51 4.88
C ALA A 159 -11.59 21.46 6.41
N ALA A 160 -11.31 20.30 7.01
CA ALA A 160 -11.19 20.16 8.45
C ALA A 160 -10.00 20.97 9.00
N VAL A 161 -8.88 21.04 8.29
CA VAL A 161 -7.73 21.91 8.64
C VAL A 161 -8.17 23.38 8.61
N ASP A 162 -8.79 23.86 7.52
CA ASP A 162 -9.27 25.25 7.40
C ASP A 162 -10.21 25.59 8.56
N HIS A 163 -11.13 24.68 8.89
CA HIS A 163 -12.06 24.87 10.02
C HIS A 163 -11.32 24.89 11.36
N ALA A 164 -10.33 24.01 11.58
CA ALA A 164 -9.55 24.02 12.81
C ALA A 164 -8.78 25.33 13.01
N PHE A 165 -8.19 25.89 11.95
CA PHE A 165 -7.53 27.20 12.00
C PHE A 165 -8.52 28.33 12.27
N PHE A 166 -9.75 28.26 11.77
CA PHE A 166 -10.82 29.22 12.08
C PHE A 166 -11.25 29.14 13.55
N VAL A 167 -11.40 27.92 14.09
CA VAL A 167 -11.82 27.67 15.48
C VAL A 167 -10.73 28.10 16.49
N GLY A 168 -9.46 27.86 16.14
CA GLY A 168 -8.31 28.17 16.99
C GLY A 168 -8.02 27.13 18.07
N GLU A 169 -6.79 27.13 18.60
CA GLU A 169 -6.37 26.22 19.68
C GLU A 169 -7.22 26.40 20.94
N GLY A 170 -7.60 25.29 21.55
CA GLY A 170 -8.50 25.23 22.72
C GLY A 170 -10.00 25.33 22.37
N GLY A 171 -10.35 25.77 21.15
CA GLY A 171 -11.74 25.89 20.71
C GLY A 171 -12.37 24.52 20.43
N THR A 172 -13.66 24.40 20.67
CA THR A 172 -14.47 23.19 20.43
C THR A 172 -15.55 23.47 19.41
N ALA A 173 -15.67 22.61 18.41
CA ALA A 173 -16.68 22.76 17.35
C ALA A 173 -17.10 21.38 16.79
N VAL A 174 -18.11 21.38 15.95
CA VAL A 174 -18.49 20.22 15.14
C VAL A 174 -17.64 20.22 13.87
N PHE A 175 -16.92 19.14 13.64
CA PHE A 175 -16.11 18.90 12.45
C PHE A 175 -16.76 17.86 11.57
N THR A 176 -16.82 18.11 10.26
CA THR A 176 -17.01 17.07 9.26
C THR A 176 -15.62 16.63 8.80
N ILE A 177 -15.28 15.36 9.00
CA ILE A 177 -13.95 14.81 8.68
C ILE A 177 -14.11 13.73 7.63
N GLY A 178 -13.23 13.75 6.62
CA GLY A 178 -13.21 12.85 5.49
C GLY A 178 -13.90 13.39 4.24
N VAL A 179 -13.65 12.74 3.12
CA VAL A 179 -14.21 13.14 1.83
C VAL A 179 -15.71 12.83 1.75
N ALA A 180 -16.49 13.69 1.13
CA ALA A 180 -17.90 13.47 0.90
C ALA A 180 -18.12 12.20 0.07
N GLY A 181 -18.90 11.26 0.59
CA GLY A 181 -19.21 9.98 -0.03
C GLY A 181 -19.86 9.02 0.95
N GLU A 182 -20.33 7.89 0.46
CA GLU A 182 -20.94 6.88 1.30
C GLU A 182 -19.89 6.23 2.18
N ASN A 183 -20.08 6.30 3.51
CA ASN A 183 -19.20 5.72 4.53
C ASN A 183 -17.76 6.26 4.54
N THR A 184 -17.48 7.44 4.00
CA THR A 184 -16.11 8.00 3.93
C THR A 184 -15.94 9.28 4.74
N SER A 185 -17.01 9.82 5.31
CA SER A 185 -17.00 11.01 6.18
C SER A 185 -17.80 10.82 7.45
N VAL A 186 -17.49 11.62 8.47
CA VAL A 186 -18.16 11.59 9.77
C VAL A 186 -18.26 12.99 10.36
N GLN A 187 -19.35 13.28 11.07
CA GLN A 187 -19.47 14.47 11.91
C GLN A 187 -19.18 14.12 13.37
N VAL A 188 -18.27 14.88 13.99
CA VAL A 188 -17.84 14.70 15.38
C VAL A 188 -17.64 16.04 16.06
N THR A 189 -17.96 16.14 17.34
CA THR A 189 -17.53 17.27 18.17
C THR A 189 -16.09 17.03 18.62
N ALA A 190 -15.20 17.98 18.32
CA ALA A 190 -13.79 17.89 18.64
C ALA A 190 -13.24 19.21 19.20
N THR A 191 -12.24 19.12 20.07
CA THR A 191 -11.47 20.27 20.53
C THR A 191 -10.17 20.35 19.75
N VAL A 192 -9.81 21.53 19.26
CA VAL A 192 -8.53 21.79 18.57
C VAL A 192 -7.43 21.80 19.63
N SER A 193 -6.67 20.71 19.72
CA SER A 193 -5.60 20.58 20.73
C SER A 193 -4.35 21.33 20.30
N ARG A 194 -4.03 21.36 19.00
CA ARG A 194 -2.88 22.06 18.46
C ARG A 194 -3.01 22.33 16.97
N LEU A 195 -2.46 23.47 16.53
CA LEU A 195 -2.34 23.85 15.13
C LEU A 195 -0.87 23.83 14.68
N TYR A 196 -0.63 23.38 13.47
CA TYR A 196 0.66 23.34 12.83
C TYR A 196 0.57 24.07 11.49
N ALA A 197 1.18 25.24 11.40
CA ALA A 197 1.22 26.03 10.16
C ALA A 197 2.15 25.41 9.12
N ASP A 198 3.12 24.62 9.59
CA ASP A 198 4.10 23.89 8.82
C ASP A 198 4.16 22.44 9.31
N GLY A 199 3.88 21.51 8.42
CA GLY A 199 3.85 20.07 8.69
C GLY A 199 5.08 19.31 8.19
N HIS A 200 6.24 19.97 8.08
CA HIS A 200 7.50 19.32 7.75
C HIS A 200 8.00 18.43 8.88
N PHE A 201 8.41 17.22 8.54
CA PHE A 201 9.11 16.33 9.44
C PHE A 201 10.11 15.44 8.68
N ILE A 202 11.09 14.90 9.40
CA ILE A 202 12.08 13.98 8.86
C ILE A 202 11.73 12.56 9.27
N GLN A 203 11.72 11.63 8.32
CA GLN A 203 11.53 10.21 8.61
C GLN A 203 12.77 9.65 9.33
N GLU A 204 12.54 8.90 10.40
CA GLU A 204 13.58 8.27 11.23
C GLU A 204 13.51 6.73 11.17
N GLY A 205 12.45 6.19 10.62
CA GLY A 205 12.27 4.76 10.47
C GLY A 205 13.19 4.15 9.41
N PRO A 206 13.27 2.81 9.34
CA PRO A 206 14.19 2.10 8.42
C PRO A 206 13.91 2.32 6.93
N VAL A 207 12.67 2.68 6.59
CA VAL A 207 12.27 3.03 5.22
C VAL A 207 12.39 4.54 5.06
N ASP A 208 13.11 4.97 4.05
CA ASP A 208 13.28 6.40 3.71
C ASP A 208 13.89 7.25 4.84
N THR A 209 14.80 6.71 5.67
CA THR A 209 15.49 7.43 6.74
C THR A 209 16.15 8.72 6.22
N GLY A 210 15.87 9.83 6.88
CA GLY A 210 16.40 11.16 6.52
C GLY A 210 15.59 11.87 5.42
N LEU A 211 14.57 11.24 4.86
CA LEU A 211 13.72 11.86 3.84
C LEU A 211 12.74 12.85 4.50
N GLU A 212 12.73 14.07 3.99
CA GLU A 212 11.76 15.09 4.41
C GLU A 212 10.38 14.78 3.86
N ARG A 213 9.38 14.96 4.71
CA ARG A 213 7.95 14.90 4.36
C ARG A 213 7.28 16.20 4.78
N ASN A 214 6.25 16.58 4.04
CA ASN A 214 5.46 17.75 4.35
C ASN A 214 3.97 17.41 4.27
N LEU A 215 3.26 17.57 5.39
CA LEU A 215 1.81 17.39 5.44
C LEU A 215 1.04 18.69 5.11
N GLY A 216 1.75 19.79 4.79
CA GLY A 216 1.14 21.11 4.71
C GLY A 216 0.76 21.61 6.09
N ARG A 217 -0.37 22.33 6.20
CA ARG A 217 -0.91 22.65 7.53
C ARG A 217 -1.55 21.39 8.12
N ALA A 218 -1.51 21.31 9.43
CA ALA A 218 -2.13 20.21 10.15
C ALA A 218 -2.80 20.71 11.44
N ALA A 219 -3.77 19.94 11.94
CA ALA A 219 -4.36 20.18 13.25
C ALA A 219 -4.56 18.87 13.99
N ARG A 220 -4.20 18.86 15.27
CA ARG A 220 -4.51 17.76 16.17
C ARG A 220 -5.86 18.05 16.83
N LEU A 221 -6.81 17.20 16.57
CA LEU A 221 -8.18 17.26 17.12
C LEU A 221 -8.34 16.22 18.22
N ARG A 222 -8.89 16.60 19.36
CA ARG A 222 -9.23 15.71 20.47
C ARG A 222 -10.73 15.37 20.43
N ILE A 223 -11.04 14.08 20.32
CA ILE A 223 -12.39 13.53 20.38
C ILE A 223 -12.43 12.53 21.53
N ALA A 224 -13.00 12.89 22.67
CA ALA A 224 -12.89 12.15 23.93
C ALA A 224 -11.41 11.83 24.25
N GLU A 225 -11.04 10.54 24.34
CA GLU A 225 -9.65 10.10 24.58
C GLU A 225 -8.83 9.91 23.29
N ASN A 226 -9.42 10.19 22.11
CA ASN A 226 -8.80 9.93 20.83
C ASN A 226 -8.12 11.18 20.28
N ASP A 227 -7.04 10.99 19.55
CA ASP A 227 -6.39 12.05 18.78
C ASP A 227 -6.51 11.77 17.28
N VAL A 228 -7.02 12.77 16.57
CA VAL A 228 -7.15 12.77 15.12
C VAL A 228 -6.26 13.86 14.56
N LEU A 229 -5.28 13.46 13.73
CA LEU A 229 -4.46 14.38 12.96
C LEU A 229 -5.13 14.61 11.60
N VAL A 230 -5.67 15.81 11.38
CA VAL A 230 -6.13 16.26 10.06
C VAL A 230 -5.01 17.07 9.40
N CYS A 231 -4.79 16.90 8.09
CA CYS A 231 -3.69 17.56 7.38
C CYS A 231 -4.06 17.92 5.93
N ASP A 232 -3.39 18.90 5.34
CA ASP A 232 -3.61 19.31 3.94
C ASP A 232 -3.23 18.19 2.96
N THR A 233 -2.16 17.40 3.28
CA THR A 233 -1.74 16.22 2.53
C THR A 233 -1.34 15.11 3.51
N LEU A 234 -1.40 13.84 3.10
CA LEU A 234 -0.98 12.72 3.94
C LEU A 234 0.14 11.94 3.25
N SER A 235 1.31 11.88 3.89
CA SER A 235 2.49 11.16 3.40
C SER A 235 3.33 10.65 4.57
N GLY A 236 4.32 9.78 4.28
CA GLY A 236 5.20 9.23 5.32
C GLY A 236 4.48 8.36 6.36
N THR A 237 3.33 7.78 6.01
CA THR A 237 2.47 6.99 6.91
C THR A 237 3.14 5.71 7.42
N SER A 238 4.24 5.31 6.80
CA SER A 238 5.07 4.17 7.22
C SER A 238 6.00 4.48 8.39
N ASP A 239 6.13 5.76 8.79
CA ASP A 239 7.07 6.22 9.81
C ASP A 239 6.35 6.69 11.08
N LEU A 240 6.92 6.38 12.25
CA LEU A 240 6.38 6.82 13.54
C LEU A 240 6.42 8.34 13.69
N GLN A 241 7.34 9.04 13.01
CA GLN A 241 7.45 10.50 13.07
C GLN A 241 6.22 11.20 12.48
N MET A 242 5.49 10.54 11.57
CA MET A 242 4.19 11.03 11.10
C MET A 242 3.19 11.30 12.23
N TYR A 243 3.30 10.60 13.35
CA TYR A 243 2.52 10.86 14.55
C TYR A 243 3.30 11.64 15.60
N ARG A 244 4.55 11.24 15.88
CA ARG A 244 5.37 11.81 16.97
C ARG A 244 5.66 13.27 16.78
N HIS A 245 5.98 13.70 15.56
CA HIS A 245 6.22 15.11 15.23
C HIS A 245 5.04 16.00 15.61
N PHE A 246 3.82 15.48 15.49
CA PHE A 246 2.58 16.18 15.83
C PHE A 246 2.11 15.92 17.28
N GLY A 247 3.01 15.45 18.15
CA GLY A 247 2.76 15.25 19.57
C GLY A 247 1.83 14.07 19.87
N ILE A 248 1.70 13.13 18.96
CA ILE A 248 0.92 11.89 19.13
C ILE A 248 1.91 10.73 19.27
N GLU A 249 2.14 10.24 20.50
CA GLU A 249 2.98 9.06 20.72
C GLU A 249 2.16 7.77 20.51
N PRO A 250 2.42 6.96 19.48
CA PRO A 250 1.62 5.79 19.15
C PRO A 250 1.44 4.81 20.33
N THR A 251 2.47 4.63 21.15
CA THR A 251 2.41 3.71 22.30
C THR A 251 1.49 4.20 23.44
N ALA A 252 1.04 5.46 23.39
CA ALA A 252 0.07 6.00 24.36
C ALA A 252 -1.40 5.64 24.03
N TYR A 253 -1.64 4.84 22.99
CA TYR A 253 -2.97 4.44 22.52
C TYR A 253 -3.14 2.92 22.59
N GLN A 254 -4.40 2.46 22.59
CA GLN A 254 -4.75 1.04 22.44
C GLN A 254 -4.86 0.63 20.99
N LEU A 255 -5.28 1.57 20.13
CA LEU A 255 -5.41 1.39 18.69
C LEU A 255 -4.64 2.49 17.96
N VAL A 256 -3.80 2.12 17.00
CA VAL A 256 -3.14 3.05 16.09
C VAL A 256 -3.54 2.69 14.66
N VAL A 257 -4.11 3.65 13.96
CA VAL A 257 -4.51 3.47 12.56
C VAL A 257 -3.38 3.90 11.65
N VAL A 258 -2.95 3.01 10.78
CA VAL A 258 -1.87 3.27 9.82
C VAL A 258 -2.39 3.04 8.41
N LYS A 259 -2.51 4.11 7.63
CA LYS A 259 -2.91 4.04 6.22
C LYS A 259 -1.73 3.62 5.36
N ALA A 260 -1.54 2.31 5.22
CA ALA A 260 -0.41 1.71 4.50
C ALA A 260 -0.77 0.32 3.97
N SER A 261 -0.07 -0.17 2.96
CA SER A 261 -0.21 -1.55 2.48
C SER A 261 0.82 -2.48 3.12
N MET A 262 2.11 -2.17 3.01
CA MET A 262 3.22 -3.03 3.47
C MET A 262 4.27 -2.30 4.30
N SER A 263 4.55 -1.03 3.99
CA SER A 263 5.67 -0.25 4.52
C SER A 263 5.62 0.02 6.03
N TYR A 264 4.47 -0.18 6.69
CA TYR A 264 4.30 -0.03 8.14
C TYR A 264 5.18 -1.00 8.96
N ARG A 265 5.51 -2.18 8.41
CA ARG A 265 6.15 -3.28 9.13
C ARG A 265 7.44 -2.87 9.82
N SER A 266 8.33 -2.21 9.09
CA SER A 266 9.68 -1.88 9.55
C SER A 266 9.72 -0.98 10.81
N ALA A 267 8.74 -0.09 10.97
CA ALA A 267 8.67 0.86 12.08
C ALA A 267 7.63 0.46 13.14
N TYR A 268 6.41 0.13 12.72
CA TYR A 268 5.29 -0.04 13.65
C TYR A 268 5.20 -1.43 14.27
N GLU A 269 5.62 -2.53 13.59
CA GLU A 269 5.55 -3.87 14.18
C GLU A 269 6.35 -3.99 15.48
N LYS A 270 7.44 -3.23 15.61
CA LYS A 270 8.29 -3.24 16.81
C LYS A 270 7.59 -2.72 18.07
N ILE A 271 6.59 -1.85 17.90
CA ILE A 271 5.84 -1.25 19.01
C ILE A 271 4.46 -1.88 19.20
N ALA A 272 4.03 -2.72 18.29
CA ALA A 272 2.69 -3.31 18.27
C ALA A 272 2.58 -4.56 19.16
N SER A 273 1.40 -4.79 19.72
CA SER A 273 1.00 -6.08 20.30
C SER A 273 0.46 -7.03 19.25
N SER A 274 -0.20 -6.48 18.24
CA SER A 274 -0.81 -7.21 17.13
C SER A 274 -0.99 -6.30 15.92
N VAL A 275 -1.04 -6.90 14.73
CA VAL A 275 -1.30 -6.21 13.46
C VAL A 275 -2.56 -6.79 12.83
N CYS A 276 -3.52 -5.94 12.53
CA CYS A 276 -4.76 -6.28 11.84
C CYS A 276 -4.82 -5.54 10.51
N LEU A 277 -4.78 -6.25 9.40
CA LEU A 277 -5.00 -5.67 8.08
C LEU A 277 -6.51 -5.52 7.88
N VAL A 278 -6.97 -4.30 7.69
CA VAL A 278 -8.39 -4.01 7.47
C VAL A 278 -8.58 -3.39 6.10
N ASN A 279 -9.36 -4.06 5.26
CA ASN A 279 -9.72 -3.52 3.95
C ASN A 279 -10.91 -2.56 4.11
N THR A 280 -10.62 -1.27 4.17
CA THR A 280 -11.65 -0.23 4.33
C THR A 280 -12.13 0.29 2.97
N VAL A 281 -13.10 1.21 2.99
CA VAL A 281 -13.55 1.93 1.80
C VAL A 281 -12.49 2.96 1.41
N GLY A 282 -11.88 2.80 0.25
CA GLY A 282 -10.85 3.71 -0.27
C GLY A 282 -10.30 3.29 -1.63
N ALA A 283 -9.47 4.15 -2.21
CA ALA A 283 -8.98 4.01 -3.58
C ALA A 283 -7.94 2.88 -3.75
N SER A 284 -7.38 2.35 -2.65
CA SER A 284 -6.44 1.22 -2.68
C SER A 284 -7.04 -0.08 -2.13
N THR A 285 -8.36 -0.25 -2.24
CA THR A 285 -9.05 -1.45 -1.77
C THR A 285 -8.45 -2.74 -2.33
N SER A 286 -8.40 -3.78 -1.49
CA SER A 286 -8.03 -5.14 -1.92
C SER A 286 -9.20 -5.90 -2.55
N ASP A 287 -10.40 -5.38 -2.50
CA ASP A 287 -11.59 -5.96 -3.11
C ASP A 287 -11.64 -5.65 -4.62
N LEU A 288 -10.68 -6.21 -5.36
CA LEU A 288 -10.49 -5.92 -6.78
C LEU A 288 -11.67 -6.38 -7.65
N GLN A 289 -12.44 -7.38 -7.20
CA GLN A 289 -13.60 -7.89 -7.94
C GLN A 289 -14.73 -6.87 -7.99
N ASN A 290 -14.82 -5.97 -7.01
CA ASN A 290 -15.83 -4.92 -6.94
C ASN A 290 -15.34 -3.57 -7.48
N VAL A 291 -14.07 -3.46 -7.90
CA VAL A 291 -13.56 -2.27 -8.61
C VAL A 291 -14.12 -2.25 -10.03
N LYS A 292 -14.63 -1.10 -10.45
CA LYS A 292 -15.15 -0.92 -11.80
C LYS A 292 -14.01 -0.59 -12.76
N TYR A 293 -13.58 -1.60 -13.52
CA TYR A 293 -12.62 -1.41 -14.62
C TYR A 293 -13.36 -1.26 -15.94
N HIS A 294 -12.87 -0.35 -16.81
CA HIS A 294 -13.43 -0.05 -18.12
C HIS A 294 -12.53 -0.51 -19.26
N ASN A 295 -11.21 -0.53 -19.03
CA ASN A 295 -10.19 -0.80 -20.03
C ASN A 295 -9.49 -2.16 -19.86
N LEU A 296 -9.59 -2.79 -18.68
CA LEU A 296 -8.99 -4.11 -18.48
C LEU A 296 -9.57 -5.15 -19.46
N PRO A 297 -8.75 -6.06 -20.00
CA PRO A 297 -9.25 -7.18 -20.79
C PRO A 297 -10.28 -8.00 -20.01
N ARG A 298 -11.32 -8.48 -20.69
CA ARG A 298 -12.40 -9.25 -20.02
C ARG A 298 -11.96 -10.63 -19.55
N VAL A 299 -10.95 -11.22 -20.20
CA VAL A 299 -10.37 -12.52 -19.84
C VAL A 299 -9.13 -12.28 -19.00
N PHE A 300 -9.34 -12.08 -17.71
CA PHE A 300 -8.31 -11.61 -16.78
C PHE A 300 -8.58 -12.12 -15.36
N TYR A 301 -7.56 -12.56 -14.63
CA TYR A 301 -7.70 -12.91 -13.21
C TYR A 301 -7.72 -11.61 -12.37
N PRO A 302 -8.60 -11.42 -11.38
CA PRO A 302 -9.50 -12.41 -10.76
C PRO A 302 -10.93 -12.49 -11.34
N PHE A 303 -11.23 -11.86 -12.46
CA PHE A 303 -12.58 -11.85 -13.05
C PHE A 303 -12.91 -13.18 -13.76
N VAL A 304 -11.88 -13.90 -14.19
CA VAL A 304 -11.94 -15.25 -14.74
C VAL A 304 -10.91 -16.11 -14.01
N ASP A 305 -11.30 -17.29 -13.53
CA ASP A 305 -10.42 -18.15 -12.73
C ASP A 305 -9.17 -18.62 -13.48
N SER A 306 -9.29 -18.89 -14.77
CA SER A 306 -8.20 -19.44 -15.59
C SER A 306 -8.06 -18.74 -16.93
N PRO A 307 -7.71 -17.43 -16.96
CA PRO A 307 -7.63 -16.66 -18.21
C PRO A 307 -6.56 -17.14 -19.18
N LEU A 308 -5.51 -17.84 -18.72
CA LEU A 308 -4.45 -18.35 -19.60
C LEU A 308 -4.88 -19.54 -20.46
N GLY A 309 -5.89 -20.32 -20.03
CA GLY A 309 -6.33 -21.51 -20.75
C GLY A 309 -5.29 -22.62 -20.90
N GLY A 310 -4.06 -22.43 -20.42
CA GLY A 310 -2.93 -23.36 -20.56
C GLY A 310 -1.63 -22.83 -19.96
N ALA A 311 -0.49 -23.30 -20.45
CA ALA A 311 0.83 -22.83 -20.01
C ALA A 311 1.08 -21.37 -20.43
N PRO A 312 1.84 -20.58 -19.62
CA PRO A 312 2.23 -19.24 -19.99
C PRO A 312 2.99 -19.20 -21.31
N ASN A 313 2.60 -18.27 -22.19
CA ASN A 313 3.26 -18.09 -23.49
C ASN A 313 4.52 -17.22 -23.32
N VAL A 314 5.65 -17.72 -23.80
CA VAL A 314 6.94 -17.02 -23.76
C VAL A 314 7.28 -16.48 -25.15
N GLU A 315 7.59 -15.20 -25.19
CA GLU A 315 7.99 -14.49 -26.41
C GLU A 315 9.45 -14.03 -26.33
N LEU A 316 10.18 -14.18 -27.42
CA LEU A 316 11.49 -13.53 -27.57
C LEU A 316 11.33 -12.12 -28.12
N ILE A 317 11.90 -11.16 -27.42
CA ILE A 317 11.94 -9.78 -27.91
C ILE A 317 13.12 -9.63 -28.89
N LYS A 318 12.81 -9.40 -30.17
CA LYS A 318 13.82 -9.22 -31.20
C LYS A 318 14.53 -7.86 -31.05
N LYS A 319 15.84 -7.85 -31.33
CA LYS A 319 16.80 -6.72 -31.23
C LYS A 319 16.39 -5.39 -31.88
N GLN A 320 15.28 -5.29 -32.60
CA GLN A 320 14.86 -4.08 -33.35
C GLN A 320 14.44 -2.89 -32.45
N LEU A 321 14.17 -3.10 -31.17
CA LEU A 321 13.77 -2.02 -30.24
C LEU A 321 14.95 -1.16 -29.74
N PHE A 322 16.18 -1.66 -29.80
CA PHE A 322 17.37 -0.94 -29.30
C PHE A 322 18.13 -0.14 -30.38
N GLY A 323 17.77 -0.28 -31.65
CA GLY A 323 18.47 0.36 -32.80
C GLY A 323 17.98 1.76 -33.16
N LYS A 324 16.87 2.25 -32.62
CA LYS A 324 16.27 3.55 -33.00
C LYS A 324 16.53 4.72 -32.06
N MET A 325 17.37 4.55 -31.05
CA MET A 325 17.77 5.67 -30.17
C MET A 325 19.11 6.35 -30.56
N LYS A 326 19.64 6.09 -31.74
CA LYS A 326 20.76 6.86 -32.30
C LYS A 326 20.29 7.62 -33.53
N GLY A 327 20.01 8.88 -33.38
CA GLY A 327 19.85 9.83 -34.46
C GLY A 327 18.53 10.57 -34.48
N ASP A 328 18.45 11.61 -33.69
CA ASP A 328 17.98 12.93 -34.10
C ASP A 328 18.29 13.89 -32.94
N ARG A 329 19.40 14.61 -33.13
CA ARG A 329 19.66 15.89 -32.47
C ARG A 329 19.55 16.98 -33.55
#